data_f8540bb1e882982dad7535abb2524b91
#
_entry.id   f8540bb1e882982dad7535abb2524b91
#
_cell.length_a   1.000
_cell.length_b   1.000
_cell.length_c   1.000
_cell.angle_alpha   90.00
_cell.angle_beta   90.00
_cell.angle_gamma   90.00
#
_symmetry.space_group_name_H-M   'P 1'
#
loop_
_entity.id
_entity.type
_entity.pdbx_description
1 polymer ?
#
loop_
_entity_poly.entity_id
_entity_poly.type
_entity_poly.pdbx_seq_one_letter_code
_entity_poly.pdbx_strand_id
1 'polypeptide(L)'
;MITTSELAQAAGQAFDYLKTVADLQEFEVFTAANGQLLTRLNYTSHIPCNGVEEPKSTESYGIGIQAVVKTDGGVKVGFGSEPSDLTLEGAKRALEKARKGAVADPEFRSLPSPGSETRALRDYHDPKLLSVPDEGLVEAGWKAIGGALRTFMASTKLAELAGGEAGLKRLGLIIGGDVTILHERVAIVSTRIPQVQTDESTLIMGFLTAMVEAKDAKGSGWSTGTRLDHFTDEAGVDAAQNSIRSIDGERVPSGEYTIIFGKQPVTDLLNNIVIPSCEAGSFYSRNSSFLGKLGKPVASPLLSICDHGAMPGLMGSKGITCEGLPTGRTDLIKNGELVGLLTNWYEAQRLLHDPQAKEKLGVDPASYRSALVARNGFRFTRGGGRQFDSPPQVAATNIIVEGNNPVSLNELIAKVNNGLYVGRIWYTYPINGLRAGDFTCTVVGDSFIIRDGRIAAPLKANTVRINDNIQKILAQIVGITKDVKGTLVWAADEVVYAPEIAVSGVKVDEIAGFMESLAG
;
A
#
# COMPACT_ATOMS: atom_id res chain seq x y z
N MET A 1 16.45 -21.00 5.96
CA MET A 1 15.60 -19.83 6.26
C MET A 1 15.71 -19.51 7.74
N ILE A 2 16.07 -18.28 8.11
CA ILE A 2 16.26 -17.84 9.50
C ILE A 2 14.92 -17.79 10.22
N THR A 3 14.86 -18.37 11.41
CA THR A 3 13.65 -18.44 12.23
C THR A 3 13.49 -17.24 13.14
N THR A 4 12.27 -16.98 13.61
CA THR A 4 11.96 -15.94 14.59
C THR A 4 12.74 -16.16 15.91
N SER A 5 12.99 -17.42 16.29
CA SER A 5 13.79 -17.77 17.47
C SER A 5 15.26 -17.39 17.32
N GLU A 6 15.86 -17.62 16.14
CA GLU A 6 17.25 -17.21 15.86
C GLU A 6 17.40 -15.70 15.86
N LEU A 7 16.42 -14.97 15.30
CA LEU A 7 16.39 -13.51 15.36
C LEU A 7 16.28 -12.99 16.80
N ALA A 8 15.39 -13.60 17.61
CA ALA A 8 15.24 -13.25 19.02
C ALA A 8 16.51 -13.51 19.83
N GLN A 9 17.17 -14.64 19.59
CA GLN A 9 18.44 -14.97 20.22
C GLN A 9 19.54 -13.94 19.87
N ALA A 10 19.67 -13.60 18.58
CA ALA A 10 20.65 -12.62 18.11
C ALA A 10 20.39 -11.24 18.71
N ALA A 11 19.12 -10.78 18.71
CA ALA A 11 18.73 -9.52 19.33
C ALA A 11 19.04 -9.49 20.82
N GLY A 12 18.72 -10.57 21.57
CA GLY A 12 19.01 -10.70 22.99
C GLY A 12 20.51 -10.68 23.31
N GLN A 13 21.33 -11.42 22.57
CA GLN A 13 22.79 -11.42 22.73
C GLN A 13 23.41 -10.05 22.46
N ALA A 14 22.98 -9.38 21.39
CA ALA A 14 23.42 -8.02 21.08
C ALA A 14 23.00 -7.03 22.16
N PHE A 15 21.75 -7.13 22.66
CA PHE A 15 21.24 -6.29 23.74
C PHE A 15 22.04 -6.47 25.03
N ASP A 16 22.35 -7.71 25.41
CA ASP A 16 23.15 -7.98 26.63
C ASP A 16 24.58 -7.43 26.51
N TYR A 17 25.19 -7.51 25.34
CA TYR A 17 26.46 -6.86 25.08
C TYR A 17 26.36 -5.33 25.19
N LEU A 18 25.36 -4.71 24.54
CA LEU A 18 25.21 -3.26 24.52
C LEU A 18 25.00 -2.67 25.94
N LYS A 19 24.39 -3.40 26.86
CA LYS A 19 24.31 -2.99 28.28
C LYS A 19 25.67 -2.82 28.95
N THR A 20 26.71 -3.47 28.47
CA THR A 20 28.07 -3.35 29.00
C THR A 20 28.84 -2.15 28.45
N VAL A 21 28.31 -1.46 27.46
CA VAL A 21 28.96 -0.38 26.72
C VAL A 21 28.70 0.95 27.42
N ALA A 22 29.70 1.54 28.05
CA ALA A 22 29.59 2.65 28.99
C ALA A 22 29.09 3.98 28.40
N ASP A 23 29.36 4.25 27.13
CA ASP A 23 28.98 5.49 26.45
C ASP A 23 27.56 5.48 25.86
N LEU A 24 26.82 4.37 25.98
CA LEU A 24 25.43 4.29 25.56
C LEU A 24 24.49 4.74 26.67
N GLN A 25 23.55 5.63 26.34
CA GLN A 25 22.48 6.06 27.23
C GLN A 25 21.21 5.24 27.01
N GLU A 26 20.79 5.11 25.75
CA GLU A 26 19.70 4.29 25.30
C GLU A 26 20.12 3.58 24.00
N PHE A 27 19.57 2.43 23.74
CA PHE A 27 19.78 1.71 22.49
C PHE A 27 18.64 0.76 22.17
N GLU A 28 18.52 0.47 20.90
CA GLU A 28 17.57 -0.48 20.33
C GLU A 28 18.33 -1.44 19.42
N VAL A 29 17.96 -2.71 19.47
CA VAL A 29 18.41 -3.74 18.55
C VAL A 29 17.21 -4.26 17.77
N PHE A 30 17.29 -4.22 16.46
CA PHE A 30 16.30 -4.74 15.55
C PHE A 30 16.94 -5.79 14.64
N THR A 31 16.37 -7.00 14.60
CA THR A 31 16.79 -8.05 13.68
C THR A 31 15.62 -8.40 12.77
N ALA A 32 15.91 -8.63 11.50
CA ALA A 32 14.89 -9.00 10.52
C ALA A 32 15.41 -10.07 9.57
N ALA A 33 14.49 -10.89 9.08
CA ALA A 33 14.69 -11.81 7.97
C ALA A 33 13.43 -11.80 7.10
N ASN A 34 13.59 -11.40 5.85
CA ASN A 34 12.51 -11.30 4.87
C ASN A 34 12.80 -12.21 3.69
N GLY A 35 11.75 -12.78 3.12
CA GLY A 35 11.84 -13.58 1.91
C GLY A 35 10.75 -13.23 0.93
N GLN A 36 11.11 -13.29 -0.34
CA GLN A 36 10.20 -13.14 -1.46
C GLN A 36 10.36 -14.35 -2.38
N LEU A 37 9.22 -14.98 -2.70
CA LEU A 37 9.13 -15.97 -3.78
C LEU A 37 8.26 -15.37 -4.87
N LEU A 38 8.72 -15.43 -6.12
CA LEU A 38 8.03 -14.84 -7.26
C LEU A 38 8.06 -15.79 -8.46
N THR A 39 6.92 -15.98 -9.12
CA THR A 39 6.87 -16.53 -10.47
C THR A 39 6.20 -15.53 -11.41
N ARG A 40 6.78 -15.35 -12.59
CA ARG A 40 6.19 -14.53 -13.64
C ARG A 40 5.22 -15.32 -14.49
N LEU A 41 4.19 -14.63 -14.93
CA LEU A 41 3.17 -15.16 -15.80
C LEU A 41 3.36 -14.55 -17.20
N ASN A 42 3.51 -15.42 -18.21
CA ASN A 42 3.78 -15.01 -19.57
C ASN A 42 3.13 -16.01 -20.55
N TYR A 43 1.81 -15.85 -20.74
CA TYR A 43 1.04 -16.70 -21.64
C TYR A 43 0.62 -15.92 -22.89
N THR A 44 0.79 -16.55 -24.05
CA THR A 44 0.26 -16.09 -25.33
C THR A 44 -0.40 -17.24 -26.09
N SER A 45 -1.53 -16.96 -26.75
CA SER A 45 -2.29 -18.01 -27.46
C SER A 45 -1.73 -18.36 -28.84
N HIS A 46 -0.88 -17.53 -29.41
CA HIS A 46 -0.42 -17.64 -30.81
C HIS A 46 1.10 -17.77 -30.95
N ILE A 47 1.85 -17.61 -29.85
CA ILE A 47 3.31 -17.82 -29.82
C ILE A 47 3.61 -18.88 -28.74
N PRO A 48 4.51 -19.84 -29.02
CA PRO A 48 4.94 -20.79 -27.98
C PRO A 48 5.50 -20.08 -26.75
N CYS A 49 5.02 -20.42 -25.56
CA CYS A 49 5.43 -19.84 -24.30
C CYS A 49 5.31 -20.86 -23.16
N ASN A 50 5.99 -20.62 -22.05
CA ASN A 50 5.93 -21.49 -20.87
C ASN A 50 4.63 -21.29 -20.05
N GLY A 51 4.01 -20.10 -20.14
CA GLY A 51 2.85 -19.71 -19.36
C GLY A 51 3.24 -19.26 -17.96
N VAL A 52 3.78 -20.14 -17.14
CA VAL A 52 4.36 -19.83 -15.82
C VAL A 52 5.86 -20.00 -15.91
N GLU A 53 6.63 -18.97 -15.53
CA GLU A 53 8.09 -19.01 -15.54
C GLU A 53 8.63 -19.68 -14.27
N GLU A 54 9.91 -20.06 -14.33
CA GLU A 54 10.62 -20.65 -13.19
C GLU A 54 10.58 -19.71 -11.97
N PRO A 55 10.24 -20.24 -10.78
CA PRO A 55 10.22 -19.47 -9.54
C PRO A 55 11.58 -18.89 -9.20
N LYS A 56 11.56 -17.69 -8.62
CA LYS A 56 12.73 -16.99 -8.08
C LYS A 56 12.52 -16.71 -6.61
N SER A 57 13.55 -16.88 -5.82
CA SER A 57 13.56 -16.55 -4.41
C SER A 57 14.65 -15.54 -4.09
N THR A 58 14.34 -14.63 -3.19
CA THR A 58 15.31 -13.73 -2.57
C THR A 58 15.13 -13.74 -1.07
N GLU A 59 16.22 -13.71 -0.33
CA GLU A 59 16.22 -13.56 1.12
C GLU A 59 17.12 -12.38 1.52
N SER A 60 16.68 -11.62 2.50
CA SER A 60 17.50 -10.61 3.16
C SER A 60 17.37 -10.74 4.66
N TYR A 61 18.48 -10.66 5.38
CA TYR A 61 18.48 -10.68 6.84
C TYR A 61 19.65 -9.85 7.39
N GLY A 62 19.53 -9.45 8.63
CA GLY A 62 20.57 -8.70 9.30
C GLY A 62 20.12 -8.09 10.63
N ILE A 63 21.01 -7.25 11.17
CA ILE A 63 20.84 -6.56 12.43
C ILE A 63 20.99 -5.05 12.24
N GLY A 64 20.09 -4.27 12.83
CA GLY A 64 20.16 -2.81 12.95
C GLY A 64 20.25 -2.40 14.41
N ILE A 65 21.05 -1.38 14.69
CA ILE A 65 21.21 -0.79 16.01
C ILE A 65 20.98 0.72 15.92
N GLN A 66 20.03 1.21 16.72
CA GLN A 66 19.89 2.63 17.02
C GLN A 66 20.54 2.90 18.37
N ALA A 67 21.45 3.85 18.42
CA ALA A 67 22.25 4.16 19.59
C ALA A 67 22.13 5.63 19.98
N VAL A 68 21.86 5.90 21.26
CA VAL A 68 21.94 7.22 21.89
C VAL A 68 23.26 7.27 22.67
N VAL A 69 24.23 7.97 22.10
CA VAL A 69 25.61 7.99 22.56
C VAL A 69 25.84 9.24 23.42
N LYS A 70 26.39 9.06 24.63
CA LYS A 70 26.82 10.16 25.50
C LYS A 70 28.07 10.82 24.95
N THR A 71 28.11 12.14 24.94
CA THR A 71 29.26 12.95 24.58
C THR A 71 29.43 14.11 25.57
N ASP A 72 30.58 14.77 25.57
CA ASP A 72 30.81 15.93 26.43
C ASP A 72 29.84 17.09 26.18
N GLY A 73 29.25 17.17 24.99
CA GLY A 73 28.28 18.19 24.58
C GLY A 73 26.81 17.74 24.66
N GLY A 74 26.51 16.61 25.32
CA GLY A 74 25.16 16.04 25.40
C GLY A 74 25.05 14.67 24.75
N VAL A 75 23.91 14.37 24.12
CA VAL A 75 23.69 13.09 23.44
C VAL A 75 23.67 13.24 21.92
N LYS A 76 24.12 12.20 21.24
CA LYS A 76 23.99 12.04 19.80
C LYS A 76 23.21 10.77 19.48
N VAL A 77 22.41 10.81 18.44
CA VAL A 77 21.62 9.66 17.98
C VAL A 77 22.23 9.18 16.66
N GLY A 78 22.47 7.88 16.57
CA GLY A 78 23.01 7.26 15.38
C GLY A 78 22.35 5.93 15.10
N PHE A 79 22.39 5.53 13.83
CA PHE A 79 21.92 4.24 13.35
C PHE A 79 23.02 3.54 12.56
N GLY A 80 23.11 2.23 12.73
CA GLY A 80 24.01 1.40 11.93
C GLY A 80 23.45 -0.01 11.78
N SER A 81 23.77 -0.64 10.66
CA SER A 81 23.28 -1.99 10.35
C SER A 81 24.37 -2.87 9.79
N GLU A 82 24.16 -4.18 9.91
CA GLU A 82 25.03 -5.20 9.34
C GLU A 82 24.19 -6.23 8.60
N PRO A 83 24.31 -6.31 7.26
CA PRO A 83 23.61 -7.29 6.47
C PRO A 83 24.25 -8.68 6.58
N SER A 84 23.44 -9.70 6.48
CA SER A 84 23.84 -11.12 6.43
C SER A 84 24.69 -11.61 7.61
N ASP A 85 24.64 -10.89 8.75
CA ASP A 85 25.37 -11.26 9.96
C ASP A 85 24.53 -10.98 11.22
N LEU A 86 24.14 -12.02 11.91
CA LEU A 86 23.40 -11.99 13.19
C LEU A 86 24.29 -12.31 14.39
N THR A 87 25.60 -12.42 14.19
CA THR A 87 26.53 -12.72 15.26
C THR A 87 26.79 -11.49 16.15
N LEU A 88 27.40 -11.73 17.30
CA LEU A 88 27.83 -10.63 18.19
C LEU A 88 28.84 -9.69 17.49
N GLU A 89 29.69 -10.21 16.62
CA GLU A 89 30.63 -9.38 15.84
C GLU A 89 29.90 -8.51 14.82
N GLY A 90 28.82 -9.01 14.19
CA GLY A 90 27.91 -8.23 13.37
C GLY A 90 27.29 -7.08 14.16
N ALA A 91 26.80 -7.35 15.37
CA ALA A 91 26.26 -6.32 16.26
C ALA A 91 27.30 -5.24 16.65
N LYS A 92 28.54 -5.65 16.91
CA LYS A 92 29.64 -4.69 17.18
C LYS A 92 29.91 -3.78 15.98
N ARG A 93 29.94 -4.32 14.77
CA ARG A 93 30.12 -3.51 13.54
C ARG A 93 28.95 -2.58 13.30
N ALA A 94 27.71 -3.02 13.54
CA ALA A 94 26.55 -2.16 13.46
C ALA A 94 26.62 -1.00 14.46
N LEU A 95 27.04 -1.26 15.71
CA LEU A 95 27.25 -0.23 16.71
C LEU A 95 28.34 0.79 16.29
N GLU A 96 29.45 0.32 15.72
CA GLU A 96 30.51 1.22 15.22
C GLU A 96 29.99 2.15 14.10
N LYS A 97 29.16 1.61 13.19
CA LYS A 97 28.50 2.41 12.15
C LYS A 97 27.54 3.43 12.77
N ALA A 98 26.75 3.02 13.77
CA ALA A 98 25.86 3.92 14.49
C ALA A 98 26.63 5.06 15.17
N ARG A 99 27.75 4.77 15.83
CA ARG A 99 28.61 5.80 16.44
C ARG A 99 29.19 6.78 15.44
N LYS A 100 29.69 6.27 14.29
CA LYS A 100 30.27 7.10 13.22
C LYS A 100 29.23 8.04 12.60
N GLY A 101 27.98 7.55 12.45
CA GLY A 101 26.86 8.32 11.90
C GLY A 101 26.11 9.15 12.95
N ALA A 102 26.47 9.10 14.22
CA ALA A 102 25.74 9.77 15.28
C ALA A 102 25.82 11.30 15.21
N VAL A 103 24.68 11.95 15.19
CA VAL A 103 24.53 13.41 15.14
C VAL A 103 23.72 13.91 16.33
N ALA A 104 23.96 15.17 16.73
CA ALA A 104 23.12 15.84 17.72
C ALA A 104 21.72 16.05 17.11
N ASP A 105 20.70 15.60 17.82
CA ASP A 105 19.30 15.81 17.44
C ASP A 105 18.57 16.51 18.59
N PRO A 106 18.33 17.84 18.48
CA PRO A 106 17.65 18.61 19.51
C PRO A 106 16.17 18.24 19.68
N GLU A 107 15.60 17.53 18.72
CA GLU A 107 14.20 17.10 18.75
C GLU A 107 14.03 15.70 19.34
N PHE A 108 15.10 14.91 19.41
CA PHE A 108 15.08 13.60 20.03
C PHE A 108 14.81 13.70 21.54
N ARG A 109 13.90 12.91 22.06
CA ARG A 109 13.55 12.88 23.49
C ARG A 109 13.95 11.57 24.16
N SER A 110 13.53 10.46 23.58
CA SER A 110 13.84 9.11 24.06
C SER A 110 13.50 8.07 23.00
N LEU A 111 14.01 6.87 23.17
CA LEU A 111 13.49 5.71 22.46
C LEU A 111 12.04 5.41 22.87
N PRO A 112 11.29 4.63 22.05
CA PRO A 112 9.91 4.26 22.32
C PRO A 112 9.72 3.62 23.69
N SER A 113 8.72 4.09 24.43
CA SER A 113 8.34 3.54 25.73
C SER A 113 6.97 2.89 25.65
N PRO A 114 6.76 1.72 26.29
CA PRO A 114 5.47 1.07 26.31
C PRO A 114 4.43 1.97 26.98
N GLY A 115 3.24 2.05 26.35
CA GLY A 115 2.05 2.69 26.93
C GLY A 115 1.17 1.67 27.66
N SER A 116 -0.08 2.03 27.85
CA SER A 116 -1.10 1.12 28.43
C SER A 116 -1.66 0.13 27.41
N GLU A 117 -1.33 0.28 26.12
CA GLU A 117 -1.81 -0.59 25.07
C GLU A 117 -1.13 -1.95 25.09
N THR A 118 -1.90 -2.99 24.82
CA THR A 118 -1.41 -4.36 24.76
C THR A 118 -1.48 -4.89 23.33
N ARG A 119 -0.55 -5.78 22.98
CA ARG A 119 -0.56 -6.47 21.69
C ARG A 119 -1.82 -7.32 21.56
N ALA A 120 -2.68 -6.98 20.59
CA ALA A 120 -3.93 -7.68 20.33
C ALA A 120 -3.76 -8.83 19.31
N LEU A 121 -2.85 -8.70 18.33
CA LEU A 121 -2.69 -9.65 17.23
C LEU A 121 -1.47 -10.54 17.44
N ARG A 122 -1.70 -11.88 17.44
CA ARG A 122 -0.67 -12.92 17.53
C ARG A 122 -1.02 -14.07 16.60
N ASP A 123 -0.03 -14.83 16.13
CA ASP A 123 -0.18 -16.07 15.34
C ASP A 123 -1.13 -15.90 14.13
N TYR A 124 -0.99 -14.80 13.41
CA TYR A 124 -1.86 -14.40 12.29
C TYR A 124 -1.27 -14.72 10.91
N HIS A 125 -0.04 -15.22 10.84
CA HIS A 125 0.61 -15.67 9.63
C HIS A 125 0.16 -17.09 9.21
N ASP A 126 0.39 -17.45 7.95
CA ASP A 126 0.15 -18.81 7.45
C ASP A 126 1.46 -19.58 7.33
N PRO A 127 1.69 -20.62 8.18
CA PRO A 127 2.89 -21.45 8.09
C PRO A 127 3.08 -22.11 6.72
N LYS A 128 2.00 -22.36 5.96
CA LYS A 128 2.08 -22.93 4.62
C LYS A 128 2.75 -21.98 3.63
N LEU A 129 2.53 -20.65 3.77
CA LEU A 129 3.20 -19.66 2.94
C LEU A 129 4.70 -19.54 3.23
N LEU A 130 5.13 -19.90 4.45
CA LEU A 130 6.55 -19.90 4.82
C LEU A 130 7.35 -21.05 4.16
N SER A 131 6.68 -22.08 3.70
CA SER A 131 7.31 -23.31 3.18
C SER A 131 6.72 -23.78 1.86
N VAL A 132 6.17 -22.86 1.05
CA VAL A 132 5.65 -23.19 -0.29
C VAL A 132 6.80 -23.70 -1.16
N PRO A 133 6.71 -24.93 -1.71
CA PRO A 133 7.67 -25.41 -2.69
C PRO A 133 7.46 -24.70 -4.04
N ASP A 134 8.46 -24.79 -4.91
CA ASP A 134 8.41 -24.16 -6.24
C ASP A 134 7.18 -24.63 -7.04
N GLU A 135 6.83 -25.90 -6.96
CA GLU A 135 5.64 -26.48 -7.61
C GLU A 135 4.35 -25.80 -7.12
N GLY A 136 4.24 -25.52 -5.81
CA GLY A 136 3.06 -24.87 -5.24
C GLY A 136 2.91 -23.41 -5.71
N LEU A 137 4.02 -22.70 -5.92
CA LEU A 137 4.01 -21.37 -6.49
C LEU A 137 3.65 -21.40 -7.98
N VAL A 138 4.17 -22.36 -8.75
CA VAL A 138 3.80 -22.61 -10.15
C VAL A 138 2.32 -22.95 -10.28
N GLU A 139 1.77 -23.80 -9.40
CA GLU A 139 0.33 -24.11 -9.36
C GLU A 139 -0.52 -22.86 -9.11
N ALA A 140 -0.10 -21.97 -8.20
CA ALA A 140 -0.78 -20.69 -7.97
C ALA A 140 -0.76 -19.81 -9.23
N GLY A 141 0.35 -19.77 -9.96
CA GLY A 141 0.46 -19.09 -11.25
C GLY A 141 -0.49 -19.66 -12.30
N TRP A 142 -0.53 -20.98 -12.45
CA TRP A 142 -1.46 -21.64 -13.37
C TRP A 142 -2.92 -21.49 -12.97
N LYS A 143 -3.23 -21.41 -11.69
CA LYS A 143 -4.59 -21.12 -11.20
C LYS A 143 -5.05 -19.75 -11.71
N ALA A 144 -4.21 -18.72 -11.60
CA ALA A 144 -4.51 -17.38 -12.07
C ALA A 144 -4.65 -17.33 -13.61
N ILE A 145 -3.71 -17.91 -14.37
CA ILE A 145 -3.80 -18.01 -15.84
C ILE A 145 -5.06 -18.78 -16.25
N GLY A 146 -5.38 -19.89 -15.56
CA GLY A 146 -6.54 -20.72 -15.84
C GLY A 146 -7.87 -19.97 -15.70
N GLY A 147 -7.97 -19.04 -14.72
CA GLY A 147 -9.11 -18.13 -14.59
C GLY A 147 -9.31 -17.26 -15.82
N ALA A 148 -8.23 -16.64 -16.30
CA ALA A 148 -8.27 -15.82 -17.51
C ALA A 148 -8.62 -16.64 -18.76
N LEU A 149 -8.01 -17.80 -18.94
CA LEU A 149 -8.28 -18.65 -20.10
C LEU A 149 -9.73 -19.12 -20.16
N ARG A 150 -10.28 -19.60 -19.03
CA ARG A 150 -11.71 -19.99 -18.95
C ARG A 150 -12.63 -18.81 -19.31
N THR A 151 -12.30 -17.62 -18.85
CA THR A 151 -13.07 -16.40 -19.13
C THR A 151 -13.01 -16.04 -20.62
N PHE A 152 -11.84 -16.10 -21.25
CA PHE A 152 -11.69 -15.87 -22.69
C PHE A 152 -12.48 -16.91 -23.51
N MET A 153 -12.36 -18.19 -23.19
CA MET A 153 -13.03 -19.27 -23.91
C MET A 153 -14.55 -19.21 -23.78
N ALA A 154 -15.08 -18.76 -22.66
CA ALA A 154 -16.51 -18.61 -22.43
C ALA A 154 -17.12 -17.33 -23.06
N SER A 155 -16.29 -16.44 -23.62
CA SER A 155 -16.76 -15.16 -24.15
C SER A 155 -17.41 -15.30 -25.53
N THR A 156 -18.72 -15.08 -25.62
CA THR A 156 -19.48 -15.02 -26.89
C THR A 156 -18.96 -13.89 -27.77
N LYS A 157 -18.64 -12.72 -27.21
CA LYS A 157 -18.05 -11.58 -27.94
C LYS A 157 -16.74 -11.95 -28.63
N LEU A 158 -15.84 -12.66 -27.95
CA LEU A 158 -14.58 -13.11 -28.59
C LEU A 158 -14.81 -14.20 -29.63
N ALA A 159 -15.74 -15.14 -29.40
CA ALA A 159 -16.09 -16.18 -30.35
C ALA A 159 -16.65 -15.58 -31.65
N GLU A 160 -17.51 -14.58 -31.55
CA GLU A 160 -18.03 -13.83 -32.71
C GLU A 160 -16.92 -13.11 -33.47
N LEU A 161 -16.04 -12.36 -32.78
CA LEU A 161 -14.90 -11.66 -33.38
C LEU A 161 -13.90 -12.61 -34.05
N ALA A 162 -13.75 -13.81 -33.54
CA ALA A 162 -12.83 -14.83 -34.04
C ALA A 162 -13.41 -15.67 -35.20
N GLY A 163 -14.72 -15.59 -35.45
CA GLY A 163 -15.43 -16.49 -36.37
C GLY A 163 -15.56 -17.93 -35.82
N GLY A 164 -15.73 -18.06 -34.49
CA GLY A 164 -15.87 -19.32 -33.78
C GLY A 164 -14.68 -19.64 -32.87
N GLU A 165 -14.82 -20.63 -31.99
CA GLU A 165 -13.80 -21.02 -30.98
C GLU A 165 -12.44 -21.35 -31.59
N ALA A 166 -12.40 -22.01 -32.75
CA ALA A 166 -11.16 -22.35 -33.46
C ALA A 166 -10.34 -21.10 -33.88
N GLY A 167 -10.99 -19.94 -33.97
CA GLY A 167 -10.37 -18.67 -34.32
C GLY A 167 -9.79 -17.88 -33.13
N LEU A 168 -10.13 -18.22 -31.89
CA LEU A 168 -9.73 -17.45 -30.69
C LEU A 168 -8.22 -17.20 -30.60
N LYS A 169 -7.40 -18.19 -30.98
CA LYS A 169 -5.94 -18.03 -30.95
C LYS A 169 -5.45 -16.89 -31.85
N ARG A 170 -6.16 -16.60 -32.95
CA ARG A 170 -5.79 -15.52 -33.92
C ARG A 170 -6.05 -14.12 -33.35
N LEU A 171 -6.84 -14.00 -32.30
CA LEU A 171 -7.05 -12.71 -31.63
C LEU A 171 -5.84 -12.27 -30.79
N GLY A 172 -4.83 -13.14 -30.58
CA GLY A 172 -3.68 -12.81 -29.75
C GLY A 172 -4.09 -12.61 -28.30
N LEU A 173 -4.54 -13.70 -27.63
CA LEU A 173 -4.88 -13.64 -26.21
C LEU A 173 -3.60 -13.71 -25.38
N ILE A 174 -3.31 -12.66 -24.64
CA ILE A 174 -2.07 -12.52 -23.85
C ILE A 174 -2.46 -12.35 -22.38
N ILE A 175 -1.69 -13.01 -21.50
CA ILE A 175 -1.81 -12.89 -20.05
C ILE A 175 -0.40 -12.69 -19.50
N GLY A 176 -0.16 -11.56 -18.84
CA GLY A 176 1.11 -11.24 -18.21
C GLY A 176 0.91 -10.80 -16.77
N GLY A 177 1.95 -10.95 -15.95
CA GLY A 177 1.90 -10.55 -14.56
C GLY A 177 2.83 -11.38 -13.67
N ASP A 178 2.48 -11.49 -12.41
CA ASP A 178 3.21 -12.31 -11.46
C ASP A 178 2.32 -12.82 -10.33
N VAL A 179 2.83 -13.85 -9.63
CA VAL A 179 2.37 -14.27 -8.31
C VAL A 179 3.57 -14.18 -7.38
N THR A 180 3.39 -13.45 -6.29
CA THR A 180 4.43 -13.18 -5.31
C THR A 180 3.97 -13.61 -3.92
N ILE A 181 4.85 -14.29 -3.19
CA ILE A 181 4.70 -14.56 -1.76
C ILE A 181 5.76 -13.75 -1.02
N LEU A 182 5.33 -13.03 0.01
CA LEU A 182 6.20 -12.32 0.94
C LEU A 182 6.08 -12.94 2.32
N HIS A 183 7.20 -13.07 3.00
CA HIS A 183 7.24 -13.42 4.40
C HIS A 183 8.24 -12.55 5.14
N GLU A 184 7.87 -12.16 6.34
CA GLU A 184 8.67 -11.30 7.21
C GLU A 184 8.80 -11.94 8.58
N ARG A 185 9.98 -11.84 9.17
CA ARG A 185 10.25 -12.16 10.56
C ARG A 185 11.10 -11.07 11.18
N VAL A 186 10.72 -10.65 12.35
CA VAL A 186 11.45 -9.61 13.09
C VAL A 186 11.57 -9.94 14.56
N ALA A 187 12.63 -9.42 15.17
CA ALA A 187 12.75 -9.34 16.62
C ALA A 187 13.33 -7.97 17.01
N ILE A 188 12.81 -7.41 18.09
CA ILE A 188 13.22 -6.10 18.60
C ILE A 188 13.33 -6.13 20.13
N VAL A 189 14.31 -5.42 20.63
CA VAL A 189 14.53 -5.16 22.04
C VAL A 189 15.20 -3.80 22.23
N SER A 190 14.83 -3.07 23.26
CA SER A 190 15.46 -1.77 23.57
C SER A 190 15.60 -1.56 25.06
N THR A 191 16.37 -0.53 25.44
CA THR A 191 16.49 -0.13 26.87
C THR A 191 15.15 0.24 27.50
N ARG A 192 14.18 0.68 26.70
CA ARG A 192 12.83 1.05 27.16
C ARG A 192 11.84 -0.13 27.10
N ILE A 193 12.12 -1.11 26.23
CA ILE A 193 11.35 -2.35 26.07
C ILE A 193 12.33 -3.52 26.21
N PRO A 194 12.73 -3.89 27.45
CA PRO A 194 13.85 -4.82 27.68
C PRO A 194 13.49 -6.30 27.48
N GLN A 195 12.25 -6.60 27.10
CA GLN A 195 11.83 -7.93 26.69
C GLN A 195 11.84 -8.01 25.18
N VAL A 196 12.51 -9.03 24.62
CA VAL A 196 12.52 -9.27 23.18
C VAL A 196 11.08 -9.48 22.69
N GLN A 197 10.66 -8.64 21.75
CA GLN A 197 9.40 -8.77 21.04
C GLN A 197 9.66 -9.38 19.69
N THR A 198 8.84 -10.32 19.25
CA THR A 198 8.93 -10.94 17.92
C THR A 198 7.64 -10.81 17.17
N ASP A 199 7.71 -10.77 15.85
CA ASP A 199 6.55 -10.78 14.97
C ASP A 199 6.86 -11.50 13.66
N GLU A 200 5.82 -12.05 13.04
CA GLU A 200 5.91 -12.80 11.80
C GLU A 200 4.66 -12.55 10.97
N SER A 201 4.81 -12.30 9.66
CA SER A 201 3.70 -12.11 8.75
C SER A 201 3.94 -12.76 7.39
N THR A 202 2.86 -13.13 6.73
CA THR A 202 2.85 -13.75 5.40
C THR A 202 1.82 -13.09 4.51
N LEU A 203 2.12 -13.02 3.21
CA LEU A 203 1.25 -12.45 2.18
C LEU A 203 1.46 -13.22 0.87
N ILE A 204 0.36 -13.51 0.18
CA ILE A 204 0.37 -13.94 -1.23
C ILE A 204 -0.43 -12.95 -2.05
N MET A 205 0.09 -12.56 -3.19
CA MET A 205 -0.57 -11.65 -4.13
C MET A 205 -0.30 -12.06 -5.57
N GLY A 206 -1.29 -11.81 -6.45
CA GLY A 206 -1.14 -11.91 -7.89
C GLY A 206 -1.73 -10.69 -8.55
N PHE A 207 -1.01 -10.11 -9.49
CA PHE A 207 -1.46 -9.03 -10.34
C PHE A 207 -1.31 -9.45 -11.80
N LEU A 208 -2.41 -9.40 -12.55
CA LEU A 208 -2.46 -9.83 -13.94
C LEU A 208 -2.96 -8.71 -14.84
N THR A 209 -2.37 -8.65 -16.03
CA THR A 209 -2.90 -7.93 -17.17
C THR A 209 -3.27 -8.95 -18.23
N ALA A 210 -4.47 -8.87 -18.76
CA ALA A 210 -4.92 -9.63 -19.91
C ALA A 210 -5.11 -8.71 -21.12
N MET A 211 -4.87 -9.23 -22.34
CA MET A 211 -4.95 -8.45 -23.55
C MET A 211 -5.60 -9.26 -24.68
N VAL A 212 -6.44 -8.61 -25.45
CA VAL A 212 -6.90 -9.06 -26.78
C VAL A 212 -6.15 -8.22 -27.80
N GLU A 213 -5.00 -8.72 -28.28
CA GLU A 213 -4.03 -7.97 -29.07
C GLU A 213 -4.62 -7.40 -30.36
N ALA A 214 -5.38 -8.22 -31.12
CA ALA A 214 -6.04 -7.82 -32.37
C ALA A 214 -7.03 -6.63 -32.19
N LYS A 215 -7.38 -6.28 -30.96
CA LYS A 215 -8.29 -5.18 -30.59
C LYS A 215 -7.62 -4.10 -29.76
N ASP A 216 -6.33 -4.21 -29.47
CA ASP A 216 -5.60 -3.34 -28.53
C ASP A 216 -6.36 -3.15 -27.18
N ALA A 217 -7.07 -4.18 -26.76
CA ALA A 217 -7.92 -4.13 -25.57
C ALA A 217 -7.21 -4.80 -24.40
N LYS A 218 -7.08 -4.08 -23.27
CA LYS A 218 -6.37 -4.50 -22.08
C LYS A 218 -7.27 -4.42 -20.87
N GLY A 219 -7.04 -5.32 -19.93
CA GLY A 219 -7.70 -5.33 -18.63
C GLY A 219 -6.77 -5.82 -17.54
N SER A 220 -7.02 -5.42 -16.31
CA SER A 220 -6.24 -5.83 -15.14
C SER A 220 -7.11 -6.51 -14.10
N GLY A 221 -6.46 -7.32 -13.27
CA GLY A 221 -7.06 -7.97 -12.12
C GLY A 221 -6.00 -8.30 -11.08
N TRP A 222 -6.43 -8.40 -9.83
CA TRP A 222 -5.54 -8.78 -8.74
C TRP A 222 -6.27 -9.66 -7.72
N SER A 223 -5.49 -10.50 -7.07
CA SER A 223 -5.93 -11.34 -5.96
C SER A 223 -4.87 -11.28 -4.87
N THR A 224 -5.30 -11.20 -3.62
CA THR A 224 -4.39 -11.06 -2.49
C THR A 224 -4.94 -11.84 -1.30
N GLY A 225 -4.06 -12.28 -0.41
CA GLY A 225 -4.45 -12.99 0.80
C GLY A 225 -3.30 -13.20 1.78
N THR A 226 -3.65 -13.51 3.01
CA THR A 226 -2.68 -13.87 4.07
C THR A 226 -2.51 -15.39 4.19
N ARG A 227 -3.28 -16.17 3.43
CA ARG A 227 -3.32 -17.63 3.46
C ARG A 227 -3.30 -18.21 2.05
N LEU A 228 -2.57 -19.30 1.87
CA LEU A 228 -2.44 -19.96 0.57
C LEU A 228 -3.78 -20.52 0.05
N ASP A 229 -4.59 -21.10 0.93
CA ASP A 229 -5.89 -21.69 0.58
C ASP A 229 -6.96 -20.64 0.20
N HIS A 230 -6.77 -19.37 0.54
CA HIS A 230 -7.64 -18.28 0.15
C HIS A 230 -7.25 -17.62 -1.18
N PHE A 231 -6.08 -17.96 -1.75
CA PHE A 231 -5.67 -17.44 -3.05
C PHE A 231 -6.47 -18.09 -4.18
N THR A 232 -7.22 -17.27 -4.93
CA THR A 232 -8.15 -17.71 -5.98
C THR A 232 -7.63 -17.41 -7.39
N ASP A 233 -8.42 -17.73 -8.40
CA ASP A 233 -8.18 -17.38 -9.81
C ASP A 233 -8.75 -16.00 -10.19
N GLU A 234 -9.28 -15.25 -9.22
CA GLU A 234 -9.97 -13.98 -9.40
C GLU A 234 -9.15 -12.97 -10.23
N ALA A 235 -7.84 -12.86 -9.96
CA ALA A 235 -6.97 -11.96 -10.71
C ALA A 235 -7.03 -12.21 -12.22
N GLY A 236 -7.03 -13.48 -12.64
CA GLY A 236 -7.15 -13.85 -14.05
C GLY A 236 -8.53 -13.61 -14.62
N VAL A 237 -9.57 -13.97 -13.86
CA VAL A 237 -10.96 -13.75 -14.25
C VAL A 237 -11.23 -12.25 -14.49
N ASP A 238 -10.87 -11.41 -13.52
CA ASP A 238 -11.06 -9.95 -13.60
C ASP A 238 -10.28 -9.34 -14.77
N ALA A 239 -9.00 -9.71 -14.93
CA ALA A 239 -8.17 -9.20 -16.01
C ALA A 239 -8.76 -9.52 -17.39
N ALA A 240 -9.20 -10.77 -17.60
CA ALA A 240 -9.80 -11.18 -18.87
C ALA A 240 -11.16 -10.51 -19.11
N GLN A 241 -12.03 -10.43 -18.10
CA GLN A 241 -13.32 -9.72 -18.22
C GLN A 241 -13.12 -8.25 -18.56
N ASN A 242 -12.20 -7.57 -17.90
CA ASN A 242 -11.90 -6.17 -18.15
C ASN A 242 -11.33 -5.95 -19.56
N SER A 243 -10.44 -6.84 -20.05
CA SER A 243 -9.93 -6.74 -21.41
C SER A 243 -11.03 -6.93 -22.47
N ILE A 244 -11.94 -7.91 -22.29
CA ILE A 244 -13.08 -8.13 -23.19
C ILE A 244 -14.02 -6.92 -23.21
N ARG A 245 -14.29 -6.34 -22.03
CA ARG A 245 -15.15 -5.17 -21.89
C ARG A 245 -14.54 -3.90 -22.47
N SER A 246 -13.20 -3.81 -22.57
CA SER A 246 -12.47 -2.65 -23.09
C SER A 246 -12.39 -2.59 -24.62
N ILE A 247 -12.88 -3.62 -25.33
CA ILE A 247 -12.86 -3.67 -26.80
C ILE A 247 -13.73 -2.56 -27.41
N ASP A 248 -13.18 -1.81 -28.39
CA ASP A 248 -13.81 -0.73 -29.13
C ASP A 248 -14.17 0.49 -28.24
N GLY A 249 -13.21 0.96 -27.46
CA GLY A 249 -13.37 2.10 -26.56
C GLY A 249 -13.58 3.45 -27.26
N GLU A 250 -14.46 4.28 -26.69
CA GLU A 250 -14.79 5.62 -27.14
C GLU A 250 -13.94 6.70 -26.44
N ARG A 251 -13.71 7.83 -27.10
CA ARG A 251 -13.13 9.03 -26.50
C ARG A 251 -14.21 9.90 -25.86
N VAL A 252 -13.84 10.69 -24.87
CA VAL A 252 -14.68 11.74 -24.30
C VAL A 252 -13.95 13.09 -24.37
N PRO A 253 -14.67 14.20 -24.60
CA PRO A 253 -14.06 15.53 -24.65
C PRO A 253 -13.63 16.01 -23.26
N SER A 254 -12.73 16.99 -23.23
CA SER A 254 -12.40 17.72 -21.98
C SER A 254 -13.64 18.35 -21.38
N GLY A 255 -13.74 18.32 -20.04
CA GLY A 255 -14.90 18.87 -19.32
C GLY A 255 -14.93 18.47 -17.84
N GLU A 256 -16.02 18.79 -17.18
CA GLU A 256 -16.30 18.33 -15.82
C GLU A 256 -17.28 17.17 -15.85
N TYR A 257 -16.93 16.10 -15.12
CA TYR A 257 -17.70 14.87 -15.07
C TYR A 257 -18.00 14.46 -13.63
N THR A 258 -19.11 13.77 -13.43
CA THR A 258 -19.26 12.92 -12.25
C THR A 258 -18.53 11.62 -12.53
N ILE A 259 -17.56 11.27 -11.67
CA ILE A 259 -16.71 10.08 -11.84
C ILE A 259 -16.96 9.11 -10.70
N ILE A 260 -17.19 7.84 -11.03
CA ILE A 260 -17.06 6.75 -10.07
C ILE A 260 -15.61 6.26 -10.18
N PHE A 261 -14.80 6.57 -9.18
CA PHE A 261 -13.48 5.98 -9.02
C PHE A 261 -13.61 4.56 -8.52
N GLY A 262 -13.07 3.60 -9.27
CA GLY A 262 -12.97 2.20 -8.88
C GLY A 262 -11.98 1.99 -7.73
N LYS A 263 -11.87 0.77 -7.24
CA LYS A 263 -11.06 0.42 -6.06
C LYS A 263 -9.58 0.74 -6.23
N GLN A 264 -8.99 0.48 -7.42
CA GLN A 264 -7.60 0.82 -7.70
C GLN A 264 -7.36 2.34 -7.76
N PRO A 265 -8.13 3.17 -8.47
CA PRO A 265 -8.00 4.62 -8.42
C PRO A 265 -8.16 5.21 -7.01
N VAL A 266 -9.11 4.72 -6.22
CA VAL A 266 -9.26 5.16 -4.82
C VAL A 266 -7.99 4.84 -4.03
N THR A 267 -7.47 3.61 -4.15
CA THR A 267 -6.23 3.19 -3.50
C THR A 267 -5.05 4.07 -3.92
N ASP A 268 -4.91 4.34 -5.21
CA ASP A 268 -3.78 5.10 -5.77
C ASP A 268 -3.80 6.57 -5.31
N LEU A 269 -4.98 7.20 -5.30
CA LEU A 269 -5.15 8.57 -4.78
C LEU A 269 -4.88 8.64 -3.27
N LEU A 270 -5.33 7.64 -2.50
CA LEU A 270 -5.06 7.60 -1.07
C LEU A 270 -3.56 7.45 -0.80
N ASN A 271 -2.89 6.46 -1.39
CA ASN A 271 -1.48 6.19 -1.13
C ASN A 271 -0.55 7.33 -1.55
N ASN A 272 -0.85 8.02 -2.66
CA ASN A 272 0.03 9.06 -3.17
C ASN A 272 -0.23 10.45 -2.59
N ILE A 273 -1.43 10.72 -2.05
CA ILE A 273 -1.80 12.10 -1.68
C ILE A 273 -2.44 12.19 -0.29
N VAL A 274 -3.47 11.37 0.00
CA VAL A 274 -4.23 11.52 1.25
C VAL A 274 -3.46 10.98 2.45
N ILE A 275 -2.92 9.77 2.35
CA ILE A 275 -2.18 9.13 3.45
C ILE A 275 -0.93 9.93 3.82
N PRO A 276 -0.07 10.36 2.86
CA PRO A 276 1.06 11.24 3.19
C PRO A 276 0.63 12.57 3.81
N SER A 277 -0.57 13.07 3.46
CA SER A 277 -1.12 14.29 4.09
C SER A 277 -1.64 14.05 5.51
N CYS A 278 -1.88 12.80 5.92
CA CYS A 278 -2.28 12.42 7.27
C CYS A 278 -1.10 12.03 8.18
N GLU A 279 0.14 12.10 7.71
CA GLU A 279 1.32 11.78 8.51
C GLU A 279 1.72 12.95 9.42
N ALA A 280 2.10 12.65 10.65
CA ALA A 280 2.55 13.64 11.64
C ALA A 280 3.75 14.46 11.14
N GLY A 281 4.71 13.83 10.43
CA GLY A 281 5.85 14.50 9.82
C GLY A 281 5.47 15.54 8.76
N SER A 282 4.39 15.29 8.00
CA SER A 282 3.87 16.25 7.02
C SER A 282 3.26 17.49 7.68
N PHE A 283 2.65 17.34 8.87
CA PHE A 283 2.20 18.48 9.67
C PHE A 283 3.39 19.23 10.28
N TYR A 284 4.35 18.50 10.83
CA TYR A 284 5.55 19.11 11.38
C TYR A 284 6.29 19.97 10.36
N SER A 285 6.51 19.44 9.15
CA SER A 285 7.21 20.12 8.04
C SER A 285 6.33 21.12 7.28
N ARG A 286 5.06 21.31 7.68
CA ARG A 286 4.06 22.18 7.01
C ARG A 286 3.77 21.76 5.56
N ASN A 287 3.92 20.48 5.25
CA ASN A 287 3.71 19.93 3.90
C ASN A 287 2.35 19.24 3.70
N SER A 288 1.53 19.09 4.73
CA SER A 288 0.21 18.44 4.64
C SER A 288 -0.81 19.28 3.89
N SER A 289 -1.62 18.66 3.01
CA SER A 289 -2.83 19.26 2.42
C SER A 289 -3.88 19.63 3.48
N PHE A 290 -3.80 19.04 4.68
CA PHE A 290 -4.72 19.28 5.78
C PHE A 290 -4.11 20.11 6.91
N LEU A 291 -3.06 20.88 6.62
CA LEU A 291 -2.39 21.72 7.62
C LEU A 291 -3.38 22.63 8.36
N GLY A 292 -3.35 22.59 9.70
CA GLY A 292 -4.23 23.37 10.56
C GLY A 292 -5.70 22.90 10.62
N LYS A 293 -5.96 21.65 10.16
CA LYS A 293 -7.33 21.11 10.06
C LYS A 293 -7.63 19.92 10.99
N LEU A 294 -6.77 19.57 11.93
CA LEU A 294 -7.10 18.54 12.91
C LEU A 294 -8.33 18.97 13.72
N GLY A 295 -9.32 18.08 13.87
CA GLY A 295 -10.63 18.37 14.45
C GLY A 295 -11.56 19.20 13.56
N LYS A 296 -11.30 19.25 12.23
CA LYS A 296 -12.13 20.02 11.28
C LYS A 296 -12.51 19.18 10.07
N PRO A 297 -13.59 19.55 9.35
CA PRO A 297 -13.97 18.90 8.10
C PRO A 297 -12.87 19.03 7.03
N VAL A 298 -12.54 17.90 6.39
CA VAL A 298 -11.58 17.80 5.26
C VAL A 298 -12.16 17.01 4.09
N ALA A 299 -13.30 16.34 4.29
CA ALA A 299 -13.97 15.53 3.29
C ALA A 299 -15.49 15.61 3.45
N SER A 300 -16.23 15.02 2.50
CA SER A 300 -17.67 14.77 2.62
C SER A 300 -17.98 13.97 3.89
N PRO A 301 -19.08 14.25 4.61
CA PRO A 301 -19.51 13.45 5.76
C PRO A 301 -19.79 11.98 5.43
N LEU A 302 -19.87 11.63 4.15
CA LEU A 302 -20.04 10.25 3.69
C LEU A 302 -18.78 9.39 3.89
N LEU A 303 -17.60 9.99 4.10
CA LEU A 303 -16.31 9.30 4.11
C LEU A 303 -15.76 9.14 5.53
N SER A 304 -15.34 7.92 5.84
CA SER A 304 -14.46 7.62 6.97
C SER A 304 -13.26 6.81 6.51
N ILE A 305 -12.08 7.08 7.07
CA ILE A 305 -10.83 6.37 6.77
C ILE A 305 -10.11 6.09 8.08
N CYS A 306 -9.67 4.85 8.27
CA CYS A 306 -8.78 4.49 9.37
C CYS A 306 -7.62 3.64 8.88
N ASP A 307 -6.53 3.62 9.64
CA ASP A 307 -5.49 2.60 9.60
C ASP A 307 -5.74 1.58 10.72
N HIS A 308 -5.63 0.28 10.43
CA HIS A 308 -5.85 -0.76 11.45
C HIS A 308 -4.83 -1.90 11.35
N GLY A 309 -3.67 -1.73 12.01
CA GLY A 309 -2.59 -2.70 11.98
C GLY A 309 -2.87 -4.02 12.71
N ALA A 310 -3.82 -4.06 13.64
CA ALA A 310 -4.12 -5.24 14.45
C ALA A 310 -5.40 -5.98 14.06
N MET A 311 -5.90 -5.80 12.83
CA MET A 311 -7.12 -6.48 12.37
C MET A 311 -6.79 -7.87 11.79
N PRO A 312 -7.33 -8.97 12.36
CA PRO A 312 -7.07 -10.32 11.85
C PRO A 312 -7.53 -10.50 10.40
N GLY A 313 -6.74 -11.24 9.60
CA GLY A 313 -7.10 -11.62 8.23
C GLY A 313 -6.83 -10.54 7.18
N LEU A 314 -6.46 -9.31 7.57
CA LEU A 314 -6.07 -8.28 6.62
C LEU A 314 -4.57 -8.36 6.29
N MET A 315 -4.22 -8.00 5.06
CA MET A 315 -2.90 -8.25 4.48
C MET A 315 -1.76 -7.41 5.09
N GLY A 316 -2.04 -6.15 5.42
CA GLY A 316 -1.08 -5.26 6.05
C GLY A 316 -0.98 -5.40 7.58
N SER A 317 -1.67 -6.39 8.18
CA SER A 317 -1.69 -6.57 9.63
C SER A 317 -0.32 -6.94 10.17
N LYS A 318 0.05 -6.32 11.29
CA LYS A 318 1.29 -6.51 12.04
C LYS A 318 0.97 -6.54 13.54
N GLY A 319 1.56 -7.47 14.27
CA GLY A 319 1.33 -7.58 15.72
C GLY A 319 2.01 -6.46 16.52
N ILE A 320 3.18 -6.02 16.03
CA ILE A 320 3.95 -4.92 16.62
C ILE A 320 4.52 -4.02 15.52
N THR A 321 4.79 -2.77 15.87
CA THR A 321 5.59 -1.85 15.05
C THR A 321 7.07 -2.24 15.06
N CYS A 322 7.88 -1.65 14.16
CA CYS A 322 9.34 -1.78 14.22
C CYS A 322 9.98 -0.94 15.34
N GLU A 323 9.18 -0.38 16.21
CA GLU A 323 9.56 0.30 17.45
C GLU A 323 9.24 -0.57 18.69
N GLY A 324 8.71 -1.79 18.49
CA GLY A 324 8.30 -2.71 19.58
C GLY A 324 6.99 -2.33 20.28
N LEU A 325 6.25 -1.36 19.74
CA LEU A 325 4.95 -0.95 20.28
C LEU A 325 3.82 -1.78 19.64
N PRO A 326 2.70 -1.99 20.35
CA PRO A 326 1.52 -2.62 19.76
C PRO A 326 0.99 -1.84 18.57
N THR A 327 0.52 -2.53 17.53
CA THR A 327 -0.31 -1.94 16.49
C THR A 327 -1.76 -1.83 16.96
N GLY A 328 -2.58 -1.09 16.23
CA GLY A 328 -3.99 -0.91 16.58
C GLY A 328 -4.74 -0.12 15.52
N ARG A 329 -5.91 0.40 15.88
CA ARG A 329 -6.73 1.27 15.03
C ARG A 329 -6.37 2.73 15.27
N THR A 330 -6.14 3.45 14.20
CA THR A 330 -6.00 4.92 14.15
C THR A 330 -7.06 5.46 13.20
N ASP A 331 -8.10 6.12 13.73
CA ASP A 331 -9.06 6.84 12.90
C ASP A 331 -8.37 8.10 12.35
N LEU A 332 -8.32 8.23 11.03
CA LEU A 332 -7.74 9.39 10.33
C LEU A 332 -8.82 10.42 10.00
N ILE A 333 -9.81 9.98 9.22
CA ILE A 333 -10.98 10.79 8.87
C ILE A 333 -12.21 10.05 9.37
N LYS A 334 -13.07 10.73 10.11
CA LYS A 334 -14.32 10.17 10.62
C LYS A 334 -15.48 11.07 10.25
N ASN A 335 -16.42 10.55 9.46
CA ASN A 335 -17.55 11.33 8.95
C ASN A 335 -17.11 12.66 8.30
N GLY A 336 -16.03 12.63 7.53
CA GLY A 336 -15.45 13.79 6.87
C GLY A 336 -14.55 14.68 7.71
N GLU A 337 -14.42 14.46 9.01
CA GLU A 337 -13.57 15.24 9.92
C GLU A 337 -12.21 14.54 10.13
N LEU A 338 -11.11 15.29 10.04
CA LEU A 338 -9.77 14.80 10.37
C LEU A 338 -9.63 14.67 11.88
N VAL A 339 -9.52 13.43 12.38
CA VAL A 339 -9.51 13.15 13.84
C VAL A 339 -8.22 12.53 14.35
N GLY A 340 -7.32 12.10 13.46
CA GLY A 340 -6.06 11.47 13.85
C GLY A 340 -5.01 11.52 12.77
N LEU A 341 -3.78 11.18 13.12
CA LEU A 341 -2.61 11.18 12.24
C LEU A 341 -1.89 9.84 12.34
N LEU A 342 -1.29 9.41 11.24
CA LEU A 342 -0.29 8.35 11.25
C LEU A 342 0.98 8.90 11.90
N THR A 343 1.51 8.19 12.88
CA THR A 343 2.72 8.64 13.57
C THR A 343 3.53 7.47 14.14
N ASN A 344 4.85 7.64 14.18
CA ASN A 344 5.77 6.85 14.97
C ASN A 344 6.09 7.59 16.27
N TRP A 345 6.90 6.99 17.14
CA TRP A 345 7.26 7.59 18.42
C TRP A 345 7.99 8.93 18.26
N TYR A 346 8.96 9.00 17.36
CA TYR A 346 9.75 10.20 17.14
C TYR A 346 8.88 11.39 16.68
N GLU A 347 8.05 11.21 15.66
CA GLU A 347 7.18 12.26 15.13
C GLU A 347 6.11 12.71 16.14
N ALA A 348 5.58 11.76 16.93
CA ALA A 348 4.65 12.10 18.01
C ALA A 348 5.33 13.01 19.06
N GLN A 349 6.55 12.67 19.50
CA GLN A 349 7.29 13.48 20.45
C GLN A 349 7.66 14.85 19.88
N ARG A 350 8.07 14.92 18.61
CA ARG A 350 8.36 16.20 17.91
C ARG A 350 7.17 17.13 17.97
N LEU A 351 5.99 16.67 17.54
CA LEU A 351 4.77 17.49 17.52
C LEU A 351 4.30 17.87 18.92
N LEU A 352 4.37 16.97 19.90
CA LEU A 352 3.97 17.26 21.28
C LEU A 352 4.84 18.35 21.95
N HIS A 353 6.09 18.51 21.49
CA HIS A 353 7.04 19.48 22.06
C HIS A 353 7.35 20.66 21.13
N ASP A 354 6.73 20.71 19.94
CA ASP A 354 6.90 21.80 19.00
C ASP A 354 6.13 23.04 19.49
N PRO A 355 6.79 24.19 19.74
CA PRO A 355 6.09 25.42 20.14
C PRO A 355 5.10 25.92 19.08
N GLN A 356 5.21 25.49 17.83
CA GLN A 356 4.32 25.83 16.73
C GLN A 356 3.26 24.76 16.45
N ALA A 357 3.19 23.69 17.24
CA ALA A 357 2.28 22.56 17.02
C ALA A 357 0.82 22.99 16.90
N LYS A 358 0.37 23.90 17.77
CA LYS A 358 -1.01 24.43 17.73
C LYS A 358 -1.35 25.09 16.39
N GLU A 359 -0.43 25.82 15.79
CA GLU A 359 -0.63 26.43 14.48
C GLU A 359 -0.66 25.37 13.36
N LYS A 360 0.30 24.44 13.41
CA LYS A 360 0.45 23.36 12.43
C LYS A 360 -0.74 22.39 12.45
N LEU A 361 -1.22 22.03 13.61
CA LEU A 361 -2.36 21.11 13.79
C LEU A 361 -3.72 21.83 13.68
N GLY A 362 -3.80 23.09 14.07
CA GLY A 362 -5.04 23.86 14.21
C GLY A 362 -5.73 23.71 15.57
N VAL A 363 -5.17 22.88 16.46
CA VAL A 363 -5.62 22.60 17.82
C VAL A 363 -4.41 22.43 18.75
N ASP A 364 -4.62 22.56 20.05
CA ASP A 364 -3.59 22.28 21.03
C ASP A 364 -3.31 20.77 21.08
N PRO A 365 -2.06 20.31 20.82
CA PRO A 365 -1.73 18.89 20.83
C PRO A 365 -2.00 18.21 22.18
N ALA A 366 -1.92 18.95 23.29
CA ALA A 366 -2.23 18.41 24.61
C ALA A 366 -3.71 17.98 24.75
N SER A 367 -4.61 18.64 24.01
CA SER A 367 -6.05 18.32 23.96
C SER A 367 -6.39 17.19 22.98
N TYR A 368 -5.46 16.84 22.09
CA TYR A 368 -5.65 15.84 21.02
C TYR A 368 -4.59 14.72 21.06
N ARG A 369 -4.14 14.34 22.25
CA ARG A 369 -3.12 13.28 22.40
C ARG A 369 -3.52 11.95 21.77
N SER A 370 -4.80 11.62 21.72
CA SER A 370 -5.31 10.41 21.06
C SER A 370 -5.07 10.39 19.55
N ALA A 371 -4.90 11.56 18.91
CA ALA A 371 -4.56 11.67 17.49
C ALA A 371 -3.08 11.41 17.19
N LEU A 372 -2.23 11.35 18.20
CA LEU A 372 -0.77 11.23 18.09
C LEU A 372 -0.23 9.97 18.79
N VAL A 373 -0.99 8.89 18.80
CA VAL A 373 -0.54 7.61 19.36
C VAL A 373 0.38 6.90 18.36
N ALA A 374 1.61 6.59 18.79
CA ALA A 374 2.62 5.95 17.93
C ALA A 374 2.26 4.48 17.64
N ARG A 375 1.62 4.23 16.51
CA ARG A 375 1.23 2.89 16.03
C ARG A 375 1.74 2.57 14.63
N ASN A 376 2.48 3.49 14.01
CA ASN A 376 2.84 3.45 12.59
C ASN A 376 4.35 3.57 12.35
N GLY A 377 5.18 3.22 13.34
CA GLY A 377 6.63 3.19 13.20
C GLY A 377 7.10 1.90 12.52
N PHE A 378 7.37 1.95 11.21
CA PHE A 378 7.77 0.79 10.43
C PHE A 378 9.06 1.05 9.63
N ARG A 379 9.71 -0.03 9.21
CA ARG A 379 10.95 -0.05 8.42
C ARG A 379 10.68 -0.72 7.07
N PHE A 380 9.58 -0.32 6.42
CA PHE A 380 9.23 -0.89 5.13
C PHE A 380 10.15 -0.41 4.01
N THR A 381 10.47 -1.33 3.10
CA THR A 381 10.96 -1.01 1.76
C THR A 381 9.98 -1.53 0.73
N ARG A 382 9.85 -0.86 -0.39
CA ARG A 382 8.90 -1.25 -1.44
C ARG A 382 9.10 -2.71 -1.86
N GLY A 383 8.08 -3.54 -1.62
CA GLY A 383 8.07 -4.97 -1.96
C GLY A 383 9.04 -5.84 -1.15
N GLY A 384 9.62 -5.33 -0.07
CA GLY A 384 10.66 -6.03 0.67
C GLY A 384 10.37 -6.32 2.15
N GLY A 385 9.22 -5.87 2.65
CA GLY A 385 8.85 -6.06 4.05
C GLY A 385 9.64 -5.19 5.04
N ARG A 386 9.63 -5.58 6.32
CA ARG A 386 10.28 -4.84 7.43
C ARG A 386 11.78 -5.08 7.45
N GLN A 387 12.58 -4.07 7.16
CA GLN A 387 14.03 -4.15 6.99
C GLN A 387 14.81 -3.76 8.25
N PHE A 388 16.07 -4.26 8.33
CA PHE A 388 16.99 -3.99 9.44
C PHE A 388 17.91 -2.79 9.20
N ASP A 389 17.96 -2.22 8.00
CA ASP A 389 18.98 -1.32 7.50
C ASP A 389 18.61 0.18 7.54
N SER A 390 17.47 0.50 8.11
CA SER A 390 16.98 1.88 8.28
C SER A 390 16.29 2.08 9.63
N PRO A 391 16.26 3.32 10.17
CA PRO A 391 15.43 3.63 11.32
C PRO A 391 13.93 3.61 10.95
N PRO A 392 13.02 3.48 11.93
CA PRO A 392 11.58 3.49 11.69
C PRO A 392 11.11 4.80 11.05
N GLN A 393 10.29 4.69 10.01
CA GLN A 393 9.56 5.78 9.38
C GLN A 393 8.06 5.64 9.68
N VAL A 394 7.29 6.70 9.44
CA VAL A 394 5.83 6.60 9.48
C VAL A 394 5.36 5.83 8.25
N ALA A 395 4.55 4.78 8.47
CA ALA A 395 3.90 4.06 7.38
C ALA A 395 2.54 3.52 7.83
N ALA A 396 1.59 3.49 6.90
CA ALA A 396 0.29 2.86 7.11
C ALA A 396 0.42 1.32 7.10
N THR A 397 -0.61 0.65 7.62
CA THR A 397 -0.74 -0.82 7.59
C THR A 397 -1.91 -1.23 6.72
N ASN A 398 -3.12 -1.30 7.28
CA ASN A 398 -4.35 -1.51 6.53
C ASN A 398 -5.18 -0.24 6.55
N ILE A 399 -5.19 0.49 5.46
CA ILE A 399 -6.10 1.61 5.27
C ILE A 399 -7.48 1.07 4.92
N ILE A 400 -8.46 1.35 5.74
CA ILE A 400 -9.83 0.92 5.54
C ILE A 400 -10.69 2.14 5.24
N VAL A 401 -11.38 2.10 4.10
CA VAL A 401 -12.30 3.15 3.66
C VAL A 401 -13.73 2.69 3.90
N GLU A 402 -14.47 3.46 4.67
CA GLU A 402 -15.85 3.17 5.04
C GLU A 402 -16.77 4.29 4.56
N GLY A 403 -17.90 3.91 3.98
CA GLY A 403 -18.95 4.85 3.57
C GLY A 403 -20.06 4.95 4.61
N ASN A 404 -20.56 6.15 4.86
CA ASN A 404 -21.83 6.34 5.56
C ASN A 404 -22.98 6.14 4.57
N ASN A 405 -23.91 5.21 4.87
CA ASN A 405 -25.00 4.81 3.99
C ASN A 405 -24.50 4.28 2.62
N PRO A 406 -23.64 3.25 2.60
CA PRO A 406 -23.09 2.72 1.37
C PRO A 406 -24.17 1.99 0.54
N VAL A 407 -24.03 2.09 -0.79
CA VAL A 407 -24.95 1.50 -1.77
C VAL A 407 -24.27 0.40 -2.59
N SER A 408 -25.02 -0.35 -3.40
CA SER A 408 -24.42 -1.23 -4.40
C SER A 408 -23.83 -0.43 -5.57
N LEU A 409 -22.90 -1.03 -6.33
CA LEU A 409 -22.31 -0.38 -7.51
C LEU A 409 -23.37 -0.02 -8.55
N ASN A 410 -24.37 -0.90 -8.78
CA ASN A 410 -25.46 -0.64 -9.72
C ASN A 410 -26.31 0.56 -9.29
N GLU A 411 -26.64 0.67 -8.01
CA GLU A 411 -27.36 1.84 -7.47
C GLU A 411 -26.51 3.13 -7.62
N LEU A 412 -25.19 3.04 -7.40
CA LEU A 412 -24.30 4.19 -7.56
C LEU A 412 -24.22 4.64 -9.03
N ILE A 413 -24.12 3.69 -9.99
CA ILE A 413 -24.16 3.97 -11.43
C ILE A 413 -25.48 4.62 -11.83
N ALA A 414 -26.60 4.09 -11.35
CA ALA A 414 -27.92 4.66 -11.60
C ALA A 414 -28.07 6.08 -11.02
N LYS A 415 -27.55 6.32 -9.84
CA LYS A 415 -27.54 7.66 -9.19
C LYS A 415 -26.68 8.67 -9.95
N VAL A 416 -25.52 8.27 -10.46
CA VAL A 416 -24.64 9.14 -11.28
C VAL A 416 -25.32 9.50 -12.59
N ASN A 417 -26.11 8.62 -13.15
CA ASN A 417 -26.89 8.77 -14.37
C ASN A 417 -26.03 9.04 -15.63
N ASN A 418 -25.24 10.11 -15.67
CA ASN A 418 -24.31 10.43 -16.77
C ASN A 418 -22.95 10.79 -16.19
N GLY A 419 -21.89 10.15 -16.67
CA GLY A 419 -20.53 10.34 -16.14
C GLY A 419 -19.56 9.27 -16.61
N LEU A 420 -18.53 9.03 -15.81
CA LEU A 420 -17.50 8.04 -16.11
C LEU A 420 -17.33 7.07 -14.92
N TYR A 421 -17.07 5.81 -15.23
CA TYR A 421 -16.47 4.86 -14.30
C TYR A 421 -14.98 4.75 -14.65
N VAL A 422 -14.11 5.09 -13.71
CA VAL A 422 -12.66 5.04 -13.87
C VAL A 422 -12.13 3.87 -13.05
N GLY A 423 -11.79 2.77 -13.70
CA GLY A 423 -11.38 1.53 -13.05
C GLY A 423 -9.88 1.44 -12.80
N ARG A 424 -9.07 2.15 -13.58
CA ARG A 424 -7.61 2.14 -13.42
C ARG A 424 -6.99 3.48 -13.82
N ILE A 425 -6.12 3.98 -12.93
CA ILE A 425 -5.28 5.15 -13.20
C ILE A 425 -3.80 4.80 -13.02
N TRP A 426 -2.95 5.66 -13.59
CA TRP A 426 -1.50 5.59 -13.44
C TRP A 426 -0.88 6.99 -13.44
N TYR A 427 0.40 7.09 -13.07
CA TYR A 427 1.13 8.36 -12.97
C TYR A 427 0.45 9.35 -12.04
N THR A 428 0.00 8.87 -10.88
CA THR A 428 -0.64 9.69 -9.85
C THR A 428 0.41 10.31 -8.95
N TYR A 429 0.52 11.63 -8.98
CA TYR A 429 1.45 12.36 -8.11
C TYR A 429 1.00 13.80 -7.88
N PRO A 430 1.41 14.43 -6.75
CA PRO A 430 1.16 15.85 -6.51
C PRO A 430 1.98 16.71 -7.48
N ILE A 431 1.36 17.76 -8.04
CA ILE A 431 1.98 18.63 -9.05
C ILE A 431 2.76 19.78 -8.37
N ASN A 432 2.12 20.46 -7.42
CA ASN A 432 2.65 21.67 -6.76
C ASN A 432 3.08 21.39 -5.31
N GLY A 433 3.54 20.17 -5.05
CA GLY A 433 3.82 19.66 -3.71
C GLY A 433 2.54 19.19 -3.00
N LEU A 434 2.71 18.36 -1.98
CA LEU A 434 1.62 17.71 -1.25
C LEU A 434 0.67 18.75 -0.59
N ARG A 435 1.21 19.87 -0.09
CA ARG A 435 0.45 20.92 0.60
C ARG A 435 -0.60 21.58 -0.27
N ALA A 436 -0.34 21.77 -1.57
CA ALA A 436 -1.29 22.37 -2.50
C ALA A 436 -2.51 21.46 -2.72
N GLY A 437 -2.30 20.14 -2.67
CA GLY A 437 -3.32 19.15 -2.93
C GLY A 437 -3.62 18.96 -4.42
N ASP A 438 -2.95 19.69 -5.31
CA ASP A 438 -3.10 19.53 -6.75
C ASP A 438 -2.43 18.24 -7.21
N PHE A 439 -3.10 17.45 -8.04
CA PHE A 439 -2.58 16.19 -8.55
C PHE A 439 -2.90 16.00 -10.03
N THR A 440 -2.14 15.09 -10.62
CA THR A 440 -2.40 14.56 -11.96
C THR A 440 -2.46 13.05 -11.92
N CYS A 441 -3.28 12.46 -12.80
CA CYS A 441 -3.22 11.03 -13.12
C CYS A 441 -3.77 10.77 -14.52
N THR A 442 -3.38 9.63 -15.13
CA THR A 442 -3.85 9.22 -16.44
C THR A 442 -4.76 8.00 -16.30
N VAL A 443 -5.90 8.01 -16.99
CA VAL A 443 -6.81 6.87 -17.08
C VAL A 443 -6.25 5.87 -18.09
N VAL A 444 -5.86 4.69 -17.61
CA VAL A 444 -5.08 3.73 -18.41
C VAL A 444 -5.84 2.47 -18.82
N GLY A 445 -7.03 2.23 -18.26
CA GLY A 445 -7.83 1.05 -18.60
C GLY A 445 -9.00 0.83 -17.67
N ASP A 446 -9.68 -0.30 -17.85
CA ASP A 446 -10.78 -0.79 -17.01
C ASP A 446 -11.89 0.28 -16.74
N SER A 447 -12.10 1.18 -17.71
CA SER A 447 -12.89 2.39 -17.55
C SER A 447 -14.02 2.45 -18.55
N PHE A 448 -15.14 3.10 -18.17
CA PHE A 448 -16.38 3.04 -18.93
C PHE A 448 -17.11 4.38 -18.89
N ILE A 449 -17.93 4.62 -19.92
CA ILE A 449 -18.85 5.75 -20.01
C ILE A 449 -20.20 5.34 -19.44
N ILE A 450 -20.74 6.15 -18.54
CA ILE A 450 -22.07 5.99 -17.98
C ILE A 450 -23.03 6.92 -18.73
N ARG A 451 -24.12 6.35 -19.29
CA ARG A 451 -25.22 7.09 -19.90
C ARG A 451 -26.54 6.52 -19.41
N ASP A 452 -27.48 7.38 -19.05
CA ASP A 452 -28.82 7.01 -18.59
C ASP A 452 -28.82 5.93 -17.48
N GLY A 453 -27.91 6.11 -16.52
CA GLY A 453 -27.79 5.25 -15.34
C GLY A 453 -27.23 3.85 -15.63
N ARG A 454 -26.53 3.64 -16.74
CA ARG A 454 -25.96 2.34 -17.14
C ARG A 454 -24.55 2.51 -17.74
N ILE A 455 -23.75 1.47 -17.67
CA ILE A 455 -22.51 1.36 -18.45
C ILE A 455 -22.90 1.26 -19.94
N ALA A 456 -22.53 2.26 -20.72
CA ALA A 456 -22.92 2.38 -22.12
C ALA A 456 -21.82 1.92 -23.09
N ALA A 457 -20.55 2.30 -22.83
CA ALA A 457 -19.43 1.98 -23.69
C ALA A 457 -18.13 1.93 -22.88
N PRO A 458 -17.08 1.22 -23.35
CA PRO A 458 -15.76 1.36 -22.76
C PRO A 458 -15.16 2.73 -23.09
N LEU A 459 -14.39 3.27 -22.16
CA LEU A 459 -13.57 4.47 -22.35
C LEU A 459 -12.23 4.04 -22.98
N LYS A 460 -11.82 4.70 -24.06
CA LYS A 460 -10.55 4.40 -24.72
C LYS A 460 -9.39 4.69 -23.77
N ALA A 461 -8.55 3.70 -23.54
CA ALA A 461 -7.41 3.80 -22.64
C ALA A 461 -6.42 4.88 -23.07
N ASN A 462 -5.76 5.53 -22.12
CA ASN A 462 -4.73 6.57 -22.34
C ASN A 462 -5.21 7.81 -23.12
N THR A 463 -6.51 8.07 -23.17
CA THR A 463 -7.08 9.25 -23.84
C THR A 463 -7.56 10.33 -22.89
N VAL A 464 -7.51 10.08 -21.57
CA VAL A 464 -8.03 10.96 -20.52
C VAL A 464 -6.98 11.15 -19.43
N ARG A 465 -6.81 12.42 -19.04
CA ARG A 465 -6.06 12.82 -17.85
C ARG A 465 -6.98 13.53 -16.88
N ILE A 466 -6.76 13.29 -15.60
CA ILE A 466 -7.41 14.02 -14.52
C ILE A 466 -6.37 14.93 -13.90
N ASN A 467 -6.66 16.24 -13.92
CA ASN A 467 -5.88 17.26 -13.23
C ASN A 467 -6.85 18.00 -12.29
N ASP A 468 -6.76 17.73 -11.00
CA ASP A 468 -7.70 18.29 -10.02
C ASP A 468 -7.01 18.51 -8.67
N ASN A 469 -7.78 18.87 -7.65
CA ASN A 469 -7.30 19.09 -6.29
C ASN A 469 -7.94 18.09 -5.32
N ILE A 470 -7.14 17.44 -4.49
CA ILE A 470 -7.61 16.37 -3.60
C ILE A 470 -8.61 16.88 -2.56
N GLN A 471 -8.48 18.10 -2.06
CA GLN A 471 -9.44 18.66 -1.11
C GLN A 471 -10.81 18.86 -1.75
N LYS A 472 -10.84 19.28 -3.04
CA LYS A 472 -12.08 19.37 -3.83
C LYS A 472 -12.68 17.99 -4.05
N ILE A 473 -11.86 17.00 -4.47
CA ILE A 473 -12.31 15.61 -4.69
C ILE A 473 -12.96 15.06 -3.43
N LEU A 474 -12.31 15.17 -2.28
CA LEU A 474 -12.82 14.65 -1.02
C LEU A 474 -14.11 15.37 -0.56
N ALA A 475 -14.22 16.67 -0.80
CA ALA A 475 -15.42 17.44 -0.44
C ALA A 475 -16.62 17.13 -1.34
N GLN A 476 -16.39 16.73 -2.59
CA GLN A 476 -17.42 16.49 -3.60
C GLN A 476 -17.83 15.01 -3.75
N ILE A 477 -17.51 14.16 -2.77
CA ILE A 477 -17.99 12.78 -2.73
C ILE A 477 -19.51 12.77 -2.57
N VAL A 478 -20.22 12.08 -3.49
CA VAL A 478 -21.70 12.00 -3.55
C VAL A 478 -22.24 10.60 -3.30
N GLY A 479 -21.36 9.59 -3.24
CA GLY A 479 -21.75 8.22 -2.93
C GLY A 479 -20.55 7.29 -2.80
N ILE A 480 -20.71 6.23 -2.01
CA ILE A 480 -19.69 5.22 -1.73
C ILE A 480 -20.34 3.84 -1.78
N THR A 481 -19.67 2.84 -2.35
CA THR A 481 -20.19 1.47 -2.38
C THR A 481 -19.89 0.73 -1.08
N LYS A 482 -20.64 -0.36 -0.86
CA LYS A 482 -20.48 -1.23 0.32
C LYS A 482 -19.40 -2.29 0.17
N ASP A 483 -19.07 -2.67 -1.08
CA ASP A 483 -18.16 -3.76 -1.37
C ASP A 483 -16.71 -3.25 -1.42
N VAL A 484 -15.87 -3.72 -0.51
CA VAL A 484 -14.46 -3.36 -0.43
C VAL A 484 -13.58 -4.50 -0.93
N LYS A 485 -12.44 -4.16 -1.51
CA LYS A 485 -11.39 -5.13 -1.91
C LYS A 485 -10.04 -4.61 -1.46
N GLY A 486 -9.25 -5.49 -0.84
CA GLY A 486 -7.86 -5.19 -0.51
C GLY A 486 -7.05 -5.01 -1.79
N THR A 487 -6.38 -3.88 -1.91
CA THR A 487 -5.64 -3.48 -3.10
C THR A 487 -4.25 -3.02 -2.71
N LEU A 488 -3.25 -3.61 -3.37
CA LEU A 488 -1.86 -3.16 -3.37
C LEU A 488 -1.60 -2.46 -4.70
N VAL A 489 -0.98 -1.29 -4.66
CA VAL A 489 -0.54 -0.59 -5.86
C VAL A 489 0.98 -0.68 -5.94
N TRP A 490 1.47 -1.37 -6.96
CA TRP A 490 2.88 -1.41 -7.31
C TRP A 490 3.86 -1.57 -6.14
N ALA A 491 3.95 -2.76 -5.57
CA ALA A 491 4.91 -3.04 -4.49
C ALA A 491 4.84 -2.04 -3.31
N ALA A 492 3.69 -1.39 -3.11
CA ALA A 492 3.44 -0.61 -1.91
C ALA A 492 3.27 -1.56 -0.72
N ASP A 493 3.86 -1.21 0.41
CA ASP A 493 3.71 -1.99 1.64
C ASP A 493 2.38 -1.68 2.34
N GLU A 494 1.75 -0.55 2.01
CA GLU A 494 0.44 -0.17 2.49
C GLU A 494 -0.66 -0.85 1.69
N VAL A 495 -1.62 -1.41 2.39
CA VAL A 495 -2.80 -2.05 1.80
C VAL A 495 -4.02 -1.21 2.02
N VAL A 496 -4.74 -0.89 0.95
CA VAL A 496 -6.00 -0.16 1.03
C VAL A 496 -7.18 -1.09 0.76
N TYR A 497 -8.09 -1.15 1.70
CA TYR A 497 -9.40 -1.78 1.54
C TYR A 497 -10.38 -0.71 1.05
N ALA A 498 -10.47 -0.60 -0.28
CA ALA A 498 -11.21 0.45 -0.96
C ALA A 498 -12.54 -0.02 -1.52
N PRO A 499 -13.64 0.76 -1.34
CA PRO A 499 -14.86 0.70 -2.14
C PRO A 499 -14.72 1.52 -3.42
N GLU A 500 -15.74 1.53 -4.28
CA GLU A 500 -15.90 2.55 -5.31
C GLU A 500 -16.46 3.84 -4.70
N ILE A 501 -15.98 4.99 -5.19
CA ILE A 501 -16.36 6.33 -4.71
C ILE A 501 -16.81 7.21 -5.87
N ALA A 502 -18.03 7.73 -5.81
CA ALA A 502 -18.55 8.71 -6.78
C ALA A 502 -18.24 10.14 -6.33
N VAL A 503 -17.65 10.92 -7.23
CA VAL A 503 -17.27 12.32 -7.02
C VAL A 503 -17.85 13.18 -8.14
N SER A 504 -18.53 14.29 -7.81
CA SER A 504 -19.08 15.21 -8.80
C SER A 504 -18.06 16.29 -9.21
N GLY A 505 -18.20 16.83 -10.43
CA GLY A 505 -17.45 17.99 -10.89
C GLY A 505 -15.93 17.76 -11.03
N VAL A 506 -15.52 16.53 -11.36
CA VAL A 506 -14.10 16.20 -11.57
C VAL A 506 -13.64 16.72 -12.92
N LYS A 507 -12.53 17.44 -12.94
CA LYS A 507 -11.95 17.98 -14.16
C LYS A 507 -11.20 16.92 -14.94
N VAL A 508 -11.59 16.75 -16.19
CA VAL A 508 -11.04 15.80 -17.16
C VAL A 508 -10.48 16.55 -18.35
N ASP A 509 -9.25 16.23 -18.73
CA ASP A 509 -8.60 16.75 -19.94
C ASP A 509 -8.41 15.60 -20.94
N GLU A 510 -8.86 15.81 -22.19
CA GLU A 510 -8.60 14.88 -23.28
C GLU A 510 -7.12 14.93 -23.65
N ILE A 511 -6.49 13.77 -23.81
CA ILE A 511 -5.14 13.64 -24.34
C ILE A 511 -5.25 13.56 -25.87
N ALA A 512 -4.73 14.56 -26.57
CA ALA A 512 -4.71 14.59 -28.02
C ALA A 512 -3.90 13.41 -28.58
N GLY A 513 -4.47 12.70 -29.56
CA GLY A 513 -3.83 11.59 -30.25
C GLY A 513 -2.77 12.08 -31.24
N PHE A 514 -1.57 12.46 -30.77
CA PHE A 514 -0.49 12.94 -31.63
C PHE A 514 -0.11 11.94 -32.72
N MET A 515 -0.13 10.64 -32.41
CA MET A 515 0.15 9.58 -33.43
C MET A 515 -1.02 9.30 -34.37
N GLU A 516 -2.26 9.59 -33.94
CA GLU A 516 -3.44 9.41 -34.80
C GLU A 516 -3.51 10.49 -35.91
N SER A 517 -2.96 11.70 -35.62
CA SER A 517 -2.88 12.79 -36.61
C SER A 517 -1.78 12.60 -37.67
N LEU A 518 -0.86 11.67 -37.45
CA LEU A 518 0.20 11.35 -38.43
C LEU A 518 -0.16 10.16 -39.34
N ALA A 519 -1.26 9.45 -39.05
CA ALA A 519 -1.73 8.28 -39.81
C ALA A 519 -2.94 8.59 -40.70
N GLY A 520 -3.38 9.86 -40.78
CA GLY A 520 -4.49 10.34 -41.61
C GLY A 520 -4.03 10.99 -42.90
#